data_e883366ee0d63f175d682adfe19e0526
#
_entry.id   e883366ee0d63f175d682adfe19e0526
#
_cell.length_a   1.000
_cell.length_b   1.000
_cell.length_c   1.000
_cell.angle_alpha   90.00
_cell.angle_beta   90.00
_cell.angle_gamma   90.00
#
_symmetry.space_group_name_H-M   'P 1'
#
loop_
_entity.id
_entity.type
_entity.pdbx_description
1 polymer ?
#
loop_
_entity_poly.entity_id
_entity_poly.type
_entity_poly.pdbx_seq_one_letter_code
_entity_poly.pdbx_strand_id
1 'polypeptide(L)'
;MNQLTDAFGRRLNYLRISVTDRCNLRCVYCVPSKNFRLKQRSQILTYEEIIRVCMIFAEMGIKKIRITGGEPLVRRNLDGLITQLSTIPGIETVAMTTNGVLLKDKVHRLMQAGLNSINISLDTLRRDRYRELTSADRYQDVIEGINGALEAGFTPIKINMVVIAGVNDDEVLDFVELAKTRPVNIRFIEFMPFKFNNWNESSFVPSEKIRAEIERYYRLMPVSTQDNISGPAKDYKIDGFAGSVSFITSISDHFCNSCNRIRVTADGSIKPCLFSPGEVNILKSLRDGTGDEEIMKKIRLAITSKPERHLQTSELTGMKNRAMIQVGG
;
A
#
# COMPACT_ATOMS: atom_id res chain seq x y z
N MET A 1 19.82 10.68 17.64
CA MET A 1 19.13 10.67 16.35
C MET A 1 17.73 11.24 16.56
N ASN A 2 17.36 12.31 15.85
CA ASN A 2 16.04 12.93 15.98
C ASN A 2 14.99 12.04 15.34
N GLN A 3 14.34 11.21 16.13
CA GLN A 3 13.29 10.31 15.67
C GLN A 3 12.05 11.11 15.24
N LEU A 4 11.54 10.84 14.05
CA LEU A 4 10.38 11.50 13.49
C LEU A 4 9.11 11.14 14.29
N THR A 5 8.56 12.14 14.99
CA THR A 5 7.39 11.96 15.87
C THR A 5 6.33 13.00 15.51
N ASP A 6 5.07 12.59 15.48
CA ASP A 6 3.96 13.52 15.25
C ASP A 6 3.49 14.20 16.55
N ALA A 7 2.48 15.09 16.41
CA ALA A 7 1.94 15.86 17.54
C ALA A 7 1.29 14.99 18.65
N PHE A 8 1.03 13.71 18.37
CA PHE A 8 0.40 12.75 19.30
C PHE A 8 1.39 11.71 19.85
N GLY A 9 2.70 11.93 19.68
CA GLY A 9 3.75 11.05 20.19
C GLY A 9 3.97 9.78 19.37
N ARG A 10 3.30 9.61 18.21
CA ARG A 10 3.47 8.44 17.35
C ARG A 10 4.80 8.53 16.60
N ARG A 11 5.63 7.51 16.74
CA ARG A 11 6.92 7.40 16.03
C ARG A 11 6.67 6.96 14.59
N LEU A 12 7.13 7.77 13.61
CA LEU A 12 7.00 7.46 12.21
C LEU A 12 8.29 6.82 11.71
N ASN A 13 8.23 5.54 11.36
CA ASN A 13 9.36 4.76 10.87
C ASN A 13 9.10 4.07 9.53
N TYR A 14 7.94 4.35 8.90
CA TYR A 14 7.50 3.69 7.68
C TYR A 14 7.08 4.70 6.61
N LEU A 15 7.90 4.82 5.58
CA LEU A 15 7.64 5.63 4.38
C LEU A 15 6.97 4.80 3.29
N ARG A 16 5.87 5.31 2.74
CA ARG A 16 5.30 4.84 1.47
C ARG A 16 5.60 5.86 0.40
N ILE A 17 6.27 5.47 -0.68
CA ILE A 17 6.63 6.36 -1.77
C ILE A 17 6.04 5.88 -3.09
N SER A 18 5.28 6.76 -3.73
CA SER A 18 4.72 6.51 -5.06
C SER A 18 5.75 6.88 -6.12
N VAL A 19 6.13 5.92 -6.95
CA VAL A 19 7.12 6.17 -8.02
C VAL A 19 6.48 6.60 -9.33
N THR A 20 5.16 6.50 -9.47
CA THR A 20 4.42 6.87 -10.68
C THR A 20 2.93 6.96 -10.40
N ASP A 21 2.23 7.79 -11.16
CA ASP A 21 0.76 7.83 -11.22
C ASP A 21 0.18 6.97 -12.35
N ARG A 22 1.04 6.25 -13.11
CA ARG A 22 0.62 5.39 -14.21
C ARG A 22 0.36 3.98 -13.71
N CYS A 23 -0.68 3.35 -14.29
CA CYS A 23 -1.04 1.96 -14.03
C CYS A 23 -1.46 1.29 -15.34
N ASN A 24 -1.17 0.01 -15.48
CA ASN A 24 -1.61 -0.84 -16.58
C ASN A 24 -3.01 -1.44 -16.38
N LEU A 25 -3.65 -1.16 -15.23
CA LEU A 25 -5.04 -1.51 -14.92
C LEU A 25 -5.89 -0.24 -14.70
N ARG A 26 -7.23 -0.42 -14.69
CA ARG A 26 -8.22 0.63 -14.44
C ARG A 26 -9.27 0.15 -13.44
N CYS A 27 -8.81 -0.26 -12.25
CA CYS A 27 -9.71 -0.78 -11.21
C CYS A 27 -10.79 0.23 -10.86
N VAL A 28 -12.03 -0.24 -10.82
CA VAL A 28 -13.25 0.58 -10.65
C VAL A 28 -13.25 1.44 -9.39
N TYR A 29 -12.55 1.01 -8.34
CA TYR A 29 -12.46 1.72 -7.08
C TYR A 29 -11.21 2.61 -6.94
N CYS A 30 -10.26 2.54 -7.89
CA CYS A 30 -8.96 3.19 -7.78
C CYS A 30 -8.80 4.35 -8.76
N VAL A 31 -9.24 4.16 -10.01
CA VAL A 31 -9.06 5.11 -11.10
C VAL A 31 -10.39 5.77 -11.44
N PRO A 32 -10.47 7.11 -11.45
CA PRO A 32 -11.65 7.82 -11.89
C PRO A 32 -12.06 7.43 -13.33
N SER A 33 -13.35 7.15 -13.53
CA SER A 33 -13.88 6.61 -14.79
C SER A 33 -13.76 7.56 -15.99
N LYS A 34 -13.73 8.88 -15.77
CA LYS A 34 -13.66 9.89 -16.85
C LYS A 34 -12.75 11.06 -16.43
N ASN A 35 -12.04 11.63 -17.43
CA ASN A 35 -11.21 12.84 -17.27
C ASN A 35 -10.04 12.77 -16.28
N PHE A 36 -9.57 11.59 -15.90
CA PHE A 36 -8.36 11.47 -15.10
C PHE A 36 -7.13 11.82 -15.97
N ARG A 37 -6.48 12.94 -15.64
CA ARG A 37 -5.26 13.37 -16.32
C ARG A 37 -4.05 12.91 -15.53
N LEU A 38 -3.20 12.11 -16.17
CA LEU A 38 -1.88 11.77 -15.65
C LEU A 38 -1.00 13.03 -15.57
N LYS A 39 -0.11 13.07 -14.61
CA LYS A 39 0.90 14.13 -14.52
C LYS A 39 1.87 14.05 -15.70
N GLN A 40 2.36 15.21 -16.14
CA GLN A 40 3.47 15.25 -17.10
C GLN A 40 4.74 14.69 -16.45
N ARG A 41 5.65 14.15 -17.27
CA ARG A 41 6.90 13.57 -16.77
C ARG A 41 7.71 14.56 -15.92
N SER A 42 7.71 15.83 -16.28
CA SER A 42 8.36 16.91 -15.53
C SER A 42 7.73 17.19 -14.16
N GLN A 43 6.52 16.70 -13.91
CA GLN A 43 5.82 16.85 -12.63
C GLN A 43 5.94 15.63 -11.72
N ILE A 44 6.68 14.60 -12.15
CA ILE A 44 6.92 13.37 -11.40
C ILE A 44 8.37 13.35 -10.92
N LEU A 45 8.58 12.86 -9.70
CA LEU A 45 9.92 12.66 -9.12
C LEU A 45 10.78 11.76 -10.02
N THR A 46 12.03 12.14 -10.27
CA THR A 46 13.05 11.26 -10.87
C THR A 46 13.50 10.21 -9.84
N TYR A 47 14.29 9.22 -10.24
CA TYR A 47 14.83 8.24 -9.29
C TYR A 47 15.85 8.87 -8.35
N GLU A 48 16.65 9.79 -8.85
CA GLU A 48 17.62 10.56 -8.06
C GLU A 48 16.92 11.40 -6.99
N GLU A 49 15.81 12.05 -7.34
CA GLU A 49 14.98 12.80 -6.40
C GLU A 49 14.35 11.86 -5.35
N ILE A 50 13.87 10.68 -5.76
CA ILE A 50 13.33 9.65 -4.85
C ILE A 50 14.39 9.18 -3.87
N ILE A 51 15.61 8.87 -4.35
CA ILE A 51 16.73 8.42 -3.51
C ILE A 51 17.08 9.51 -2.50
N ARG A 52 17.24 10.78 -2.94
CA ARG A 52 17.50 11.91 -2.05
C ARG A 52 16.44 12.06 -0.97
N VAL A 53 15.17 11.98 -1.34
CA VAL A 53 14.05 12.02 -0.38
C VAL A 53 14.14 10.87 0.62
N CYS A 54 14.42 9.64 0.16
CA CYS A 54 14.54 8.48 1.03
C CYS A 54 15.74 8.58 1.97
N MET A 55 16.88 9.15 1.54
CA MET A 55 18.04 9.42 2.39
C MET A 55 17.68 10.42 3.52
N ILE A 56 17.02 11.54 3.19
CA ILE A 56 16.54 12.50 4.16
C ILE A 56 15.60 11.84 5.19
N PHE A 57 14.66 11.03 4.73
CA PHE A 57 13.76 10.31 5.63
C PHE A 57 14.48 9.26 6.50
N ALA A 58 15.53 8.59 5.98
CA ALA A 58 16.34 7.66 6.74
C ALA A 58 17.10 8.36 7.89
N GLU A 59 17.69 9.54 7.63
CA GLU A 59 18.31 10.40 8.64
C GLU A 59 17.32 10.85 9.73
N MET A 60 16.03 10.99 9.36
CA MET A 60 14.94 11.31 10.28
C MET A 60 14.36 10.08 11.01
N GLY A 61 14.93 8.88 10.82
CA GLY A 61 14.56 7.67 11.54
C GLY A 61 13.56 6.75 10.84
N ILE A 62 13.29 6.94 9.55
CA ILE A 62 12.56 5.96 8.75
C ILE A 62 13.44 4.71 8.57
N LYS A 63 12.85 3.54 8.82
CA LYS A 63 13.50 2.23 8.73
C LYS A 63 12.95 1.37 7.61
N LYS A 64 11.73 1.64 7.18
CA LYS A 64 11.03 0.88 6.16
C LYS A 64 10.54 1.77 5.03
N ILE A 65 10.87 1.39 3.80
CA ILE A 65 10.36 2.02 2.58
C ILE A 65 9.43 1.04 1.88
N ARG A 66 8.23 1.50 1.48
CA ARG A 66 7.36 0.76 0.58
C ARG A 66 7.18 1.52 -0.72
N ILE A 67 7.64 0.91 -1.78
CA ILE A 67 7.45 1.39 -3.14
C ILE A 67 6.02 1.09 -3.56
N THR A 68 5.35 2.13 -4.03
CA THR A 68 3.98 2.08 -4.56
C THR A 68 3.89 2.92 -5.84
N GLY A 69 2.68 3.19 -6.29
CA GLY A 69 2.44 4.06 -7.45
C GLY A 69 0.98 3.98 -7.86
N GLY A 70 0.73 4.22 -9.13
CA GLY A 70 -0.30 3.47 -9.83
C GLY A 70 0.14 2.01 -9.82
N GLU A 71 0.99 1.62 -10.80
CA GLU A 71 1.69 0.34 -10.75
C GLU A 71 3.21 0.57 -10.85
N PRO A 72 4.00 0.25 -9.82
CA PRO A 72 5.44 0.55 -9.82
C PRO A 72 6.20 -0.19 -10.93
N LEU A 73 5.78 -1.40 -11.30
CA LEU A 73 6.45 -2.23 -12.31
C LEU A 73 6.32 -1.71 -13.75
N VAL A 74 5.45 -0.71 -14.01
CA VAL A 74 5.41 -0.03 -15.32
C VAL A 74 6.55 0.97 -15.49
N ARG A 75 7.18 1.40 -14.39
CA ARG A 75 8.33 2.30 -14.44
C ARG A 75 9.59 1.49 -14.74
N ARG A 76 10.34 1.88 -15.79
CA ARG A 76 11.56 1.17 -16.23
C ARG A 76 12.65 1.26 -15.17
N ASN A 77 13.54 0.26 -15.09
CA ASN A 77 14.71 0.21 -14.20
C ASN A 77 14.36 0.36 -12.71
N LEU A 78 13.21 -0.19 -12.28
CA LEU A 78 12.79 -0.16 -10.89
C LEU A 78 13.72 -0.97 -9.98
N ASP A 79 14.30 -2.03 -10.50
CA ASP A 79 15.35 -2.84 -9.84
C ASP A 79 16.58 -1.98 -9.47
N GLY A 80 17.04 -1.11 -10.35
CA GLY A 80 18.11 -0.16 -10.06
C GLY A 80 17.75 0.81 -8.91
N LEU A 81 16.50 1.32 -8.88
CA LEU A 81 16.03 2.11 -7.74
C LEU A 81 16.05 1.29 -6.44
N ILE A 82 15.53 0.05 -6.45
CA ILE A 82 15.49 -0.82 -5.27
C ILE A 82 16.90 -1.06 -4.73
N THR A 83 17.88 -1.32 -5.60
CA THR A 83 19.28 -1.48 -5.19
C THR A 83 19.79 -0.25 -4.45
N GLN A 84 19.54 0.95 -4.97
CA GLN A 84 19.95 2.18 -4.29
C GLN A 84 19.25 2.37 -2.94
N LEU A 85 17.94 2.08 -2.87
CA LEU A 85 17.17 2.22 -1.64
C LEU A 85 17.59 1.20 -0.57
N SER A 86 17.97 -0.02 -0.95
CA SER A 86 18.39 -1.08 -0.03
C SER A 86 19.77 -0.82 0.60
N THR A 87 20.57 0.06 0.00
CA THR A 87 21.91 0.43 0.51
C THR A 87 21.89 1.71 1.36
N ILE A 88 20.77 2.39 1.51
CA ILE A 88 20.67 3.60 2.34
C ILE A 88 20.88 3.22 3.81
N PRO A 89 21.85 3.85 4.52
CA PRO A 89 22.09 3.59 5.93
C PRO A 89 20.83 3.85 6.77
N GLY A 90 20.46 2.92 7.65
CA GLY A 90 19.29 2.99 8.51
C GLY A 90 18.01 2.44 7.91
N ILE A 91 17.96 2.14 6.61
CA ILE A 91 16.85 1.42 5.99
C ILE A 91 17.03 -0.08 6.21
N GLU A 92 16.09 -0.69 6.91
CA GLU A 92 16.07 -2.11 7.26
C GLU A 92 15.21 -2.93 6.27
N THR A 93 14.21 -2.31 5.66
CA THR A 93 13.26 -3.02 4.79
C THR A 93 12.86 -2.20 3.58
N VAL A 94 13.06 -2.75 2.38
CA VAL A 94 12.47 -2.26 1.14
C VAL A 94 11.35 -3.22 0.72
N ALA A 95 10.14 -2.71 0.61
CA ALA A 95 8.95 -3.47 0.27
C ALA A 95 8.24 -2.86 -0.94
N MET A 96 7.42 -3.64 -1.63
CA MET A 96 6.64 -3.16 -2.78
C MET A 96 5.18 -3.59 -2.68
N THR A 97 4.28 -2.75 -3.23
CA THR A 97 2.89 -3.14 -3.53
C THR A 97 2.71 -3.08 -5.03
N THR A 98 2.21 -4.13 -5.63
CA THR A 98 2.01 -4.29 -7.08
C THR A 98 0.68 -4.97 -7.38
N ASN A 99 0.14 -4.75 -8.57
CA ASN A 99 -0.99 -5.54 -9.08
C ASN A 99 -0.59 -6.93 -9.64
N GLY A 100 0.70 -7.25 -9.65
CA GLY A 100 1.23 -8.56 -10.03
C GLY A 100 1.35 -8.85 -11.52
N VAL A 101 0.68 -8.09 -12.40
CA VAL A 101 0.61 -8.37 -13.86
C VAL A 101 1.99 -8.44 -14.54
N LEU A 102 2.95 -7.66 -14.08
CA LEU A 102 4.30 -7.60 -14.66
C LEU A 102 5.36 -8.26 -13.75
N LEU A 103 4.92 -9.01 -12.74
CA LEU A 103 5.82 -9.49 -11.70
C LEU A 103 6.66 -10.69 -12.14
N LYS A 104 6.06 -11.67 -12.84
CA LYS A 104 6.70 -12.94 -13.23
C LYS A 104 8.10 -12.74 -13.79
N ASP A 105 8.25 -11.89 -14.81
CA ASP A 105 9.52 -11.70 -15.53
C ASP A 105 10.54 -10.85 -14.77
N LYS A 106 10.13 -10.24 -13.65
CA LYS A 106 10.94 -9.27 -12.90
C LYS A 106 11.34 -9.75 -11.51
N VAL A 107 10.64 -10.74 -10.96
CA VAL A 107 10.70 -11.11 -9.55
C VAL A 107 12.12 -11.45 -9.08
N HIS A 108 12.87 -12.23 -9.83
CA HIS A 108 14.25 -12.60 -9.47
C HIS A 108 15.19 -11.38 -9.41
N ARG A 109 15.08 -10.47 -10.39
CA ARG A 109 15.88 -9.23 -10.39
C ARG A 109 15.50 -8.30 -9.24
N LEU A 110 14.21 -8.22 -8.90
CA LEU A 110 13.75 -7.43 -7.77
C LEU A 110 14.28 -7.97 -6.44
N MET A 111 14.31 -9.29 -6.28
CA MET A 111 14.90 -9.94 -5.09
C MET A 111 16.41 -9.68 -5.01
N GLN A 112 17.14 -9.89 -6.10
CA GLN A 112 18.58 -9.61 -6.16
C GLN A 112 18.91 -8.13 -5.90
N ALA A 113 18.01 -7.22 -6.26
CA ALA A 113 18.12 -5.80 -5.97
C ALA A 113 17.91 -5.44 -4.49
N GLY A 114 17.51 -6.40 -3.64
CA GLY A 114 17.29 -6.18 -2.22
C GLY A 114 15.84 -5.94 -1.81
N LEU A 115 14.85 -6.29 -2.65
CA LEU A 115 13.44 -6.24 -2.27
C LEU A 115 13.14 -7.33 -1.24
N ASN A 116 12.68 -6.94 -0.04
CA ASN A 116 12.45 -7.87 1.07
C ASN A 116 11.02 -8.40 1.14
N SER A 117 10.02 -7.67 0.64
CA SER A 117 8.61 -8.04 0.83
C SER A 117 7.73 -7.52 -0.30
N ILE A 118 6.82 -8.37 -0.77
CA ILE A 118 5.86 -8.04 -1.82
C ILE A 118 4.44 -8.15 -1.27
N ASN A 119 3.62 -7.13 -1.56
CA ASN A 119 2.16 -7.22 -1.47
C ASN A 119 1.61 -7.24 -2.90
N ILE A 120 0.77 -8.21 -3.22
CA ILE A 120 0.10 -8.33 -4.52
C ILE A 120 -1.38 -8.03 -4.31
N SER A 121 -1.94 -7.13 -5.11
CA SER A 121 -3.36 -6.82 -5.08
C SER A 121 -4.12 -7.76 -6.01
N LEU A 122 -5.05 -8.53 -5.45
CA LEU A 122 -5.93 -9.44 -6.18
C LEU A 122 -7.28 -9.46 -5.46
N ASP A 123 -8.33 -8.94 -6.11
CA ASP A 123 -9.64 -8.74 -5.49
C ASP A 123 -10.64 -9.85 -5.82
N THR A 124 -10.29 -10.80 -6.67
CA THR A 124 -11.14 -11.94 -7.05
C THR A 124 -10.30 -13.09 -7.59
N LEU A 125 -10.77 -14.31 -7.40
CA LEU A 125 -10.22 -15.54 -7.99
C LEU A 125 -10.95 -15.96 -9.27
N ARG A 126 -11.93 -15.16 -9.73
CA ARG A 126 -12.72 -15.42 -10.95
C ARG A 126 -12.24 -14.50 -12.07
N ARG A 127 -11.85 -15.08 -13.21
CA ARG A 127 -11.29 -14.36 -14.37
C ARG A 127 -12.25 -13.33 -14.96
N ASP A 128 -13.53 -13.65 -15.08
CA ASP A 128 -14.58 -12.75 -15.58
C ASP A 128 -14.74 -11.54 -14.67
N ARG A 129 -14.88 -11.76 -13.36
CA ARG A 129 -14.95 -10.69 -12.35
C ARG A 129 -13.68 -9.85 -12.29
N TYR A 130 -12.50 -10.49 -12.45
CA TYR A 130 -11.24 -9.75 -12.54
C TYR A 130 -11.25 -8.76 -13.70
N ARG A 131 -11.73 -9.18 -14.88
CA ARG A 131 -11.86 -8.29 -16.05
C ARG A 131 -12.84 -7.15 -15.78
N GLU A 132 -13.95 -7.39 -15.12
CA GLU A 132 -14.91 -6.37 -14.75
C GLU A 132 -14.33 -5.36 -13.77
N LEU A 133 -13.67 -5.83 -12.71
CA LEU A 133 -13.07 -4.99 -11.67
C LEU A 133 -11.89 -4.16 -12.16
N THR A 134 -11.07 -4.71 -13.07
CA THR A 134 -9.78 -4.10 -13.46
C THR A 134 -9.81 -3.48 -14.87
N SER A 135 -10.87 -3.71 -15.63
CA SER A 135 -11.01 -3.35 -17.06
C SER A 135 -9.91 -3.96 -17.94
N ALA A 136 -9.36 -5.12 -17.55
CA ALA A 136 -8.30 -5.81 -18.28
C ALA A 136 -8.37 -7.34 -18.07
N ASP A 137 -8.18 -8.11 -19.12
CA ASP A 137 -8.10 -9.58 -19.03
C ASP A 137 -6.65 -10.02 -18.77
N ARG A 138 -6.16 -9.76 -17.55
CA ARG A 138 -4.79 -10.06 -17.13
C ARG A 138 -4.72 -10.96 -15.87
N TYR A 139 -5.83 -11.69 -15.59
CA TYR A 139 -5.92 -12.56 -14.41
C TYR A 139 -4.80 -13.60 -14.36
N GLN A 140 -4.56 -14.28 -15.49
CA GLN A 140 -3.54 -15.32 -15.56
C GLN A 140 -2.13 -14.78 -15.28
N ASP A 141 -1.80 -13.57 -15.73
CA ASP A 141 -0.50 -12.94 -15.46
C ASP A 141 -0.29 -12.68 -13.96
N VAL A 142 -1.36 -12.31 -13.23
CA VAL A 142 -1.28 -12.11 -11.78
C VAL A 142 -1.03 -13.43 -11.06
N ILE A 143 -1.74 -14.51 -11.44
CA ILE A 143 -1.53 -15.85 -10.87
C ILE A 143 -0.10 -16.34 -11.12
N GLU A 144 0.41 -16.14 -12.33
CA GLU A 144 1.80 -16.46 -12.67
C GLU A 144 2.80 -15.59 -11.90
N GLY A 145 2.46 -14.31 -11.68
CA GLY A 145 3.25 -13.41 -10.83
C GLY A 145 3.32 -13.86 -9.37
N ILE A 146 2.21 -14.37 -8.81
CA ILE A 146 2.16 -14.94 -7.45
C ILE A 146 3.02 -16.22 -7.39
N ASN A 147 2.85 -17.13 -8.35
CA ASN A 147 3.63 -18.37 -8.40
C ASN A 147 5.13 -18.07 -8.53
N GLY A 148 5.52 -17.22 -9.47
CA GLY A 148 6.90 -16.82 -9.64
C GLY A 148 7.52 -16.15 -8.41
N ALA A 149 6.73 -15.39 -7.64
CA ALA A 149 7.20 -14.80 -6.40
C ALA A 149 7.40 -15.85 -5.29
N LEU A 150 6.55 -16.88 -5.22
CA LEU A 150 6.73 -18.02 -4.30
C LEU A 150 7.97 -18.83 -4.68
N GLU A 151 8.14 -19.16 -5.96
CA GLU A 151 9.30 -19.88 -6.50
C GLU A 151 10.61 -19.12 -6.28
N ALA A 152 10.58 -17.79 -6.37
CA ALA A 152 11.72 -16.93 -6.07
C ALA A 152 12.04 -16.87 -4.56
N GLY A 153 11.20 -17.40 -3.67
CA GLY A 153 11.47 -17.46 -2.23
C GLY A 153 10.89 -16.31 -1.40
N PHE A 154 10.00 -15.47 -1.97
CA PHE A 154 9.27 -14.50 -1.14
C PHE A 154 8.26 -15.21 -0.25
N THR A 155 8.48 -15.20 1.07
CA THR A 155 7.64 -15.89 2.06
C THR A 155 7.48 -15.08 3.33
N PRO A 156 6.25 -14.80 3.80
CA PRO A 156 5.00 -14.97 3.07
C PRO A 156 4.77 -13.86 2.04
N ILE A 157 4.18 -14.22 0.90
CA ILE A 157 3.60 -13.23 -0.01
C ILE A 157 2.31 -12.73 0.61
N LYS A 158 2.08 -11.42 0.53
CA LYS A 158 0.86 -10.81 1.04
C LYS A 158 -0.09 -10.53 -0.12
N ILE A 159 -1.26 -11.16 -0.12
CA ILE A 159 -2.31 -10.94 -1.12
C ILE A 159 -3.36 -10.02 -0.50
N ASN A 160 -3.51 -8.83 -1.06
CA ASN A 160 -4.47 -7.84 -0.60
C ASN A 160 -5.76 -7.98 -1.41
N MET A 161 -6.89 -8.14 -0.74
CA MET A 161 -8.24 -8.15 -1.30
C MET A 161 -9.03 -6.99 -0.68
N VAL A 162 -9.48 -6.05 -1.48
CA VAL A 162 -10.47 -5.05 -1.05
C VAL A 162 -11.85 -5.71 -1.15
N VAL A 163 -12.53 -5.88 -0.01
CA VAL A 163 -13.82 -6.55 0.04
C VAL A 163 -14.93 -5.53 -0.20
N ILE A 164 -15.76 -5.78 -1.22
CA ILE A 164 -16.86 -4.91 -1.64
C ILE A 164 -18.14 -5.74 -1.66
N ALA A 165 -19.14 -5.30 -0.87
CA ALA A 165 -20.42 -6.00 -0.75
C ALA A 165 -21.14 -6.15 -2.10
N GLY A 166 -21.64 -7.36 -2.36
CA GLY A 166 -22.33 -7.71 -3.60
C GLY A 166 -21.44 -7.77 -4.84
N VAL A 167 -20.11 -7.64 -4.68
CA VAL A 167 -19.14 -7.69 -5.78
C VAL A 167 -18.21 -8.87 -5.66
N ASN A 168 -17.51 -9.02 -4.53
CA ASN A 168 -16.53 -10.08 -4.29
C ASN A 168 -16.55 -10.64 -2.86
N ASP A 169 -17.49 -10.21 -2.03
CA ASP A 169 -17.64 -10.68 -0.65
C ASP A 169 -18.03 -12.17 -0.57
N ASP A 170 -18.55 -12.74 -1.65
CA ASP A 170 -18.82 -14.17 -1.82
C ASP A 170 -17.54 -15.03 -2.00
N GLU A 171 -16.38 -14.44 -2.23
CA GLU A 171 -15.10 -15.15 -2.43
C GLU A 171 -14.20 -15.18 -1.17
N VAL A 172 -14.67 -14.66 -0.04
CA VAL A 172 -13.87 -14.60 1.20
C VAL A 172 -13.30 -15.96 1.59
N LEU A 173 -14.14 -17.00 1.57
CA LEU A 173 -13.71 -18.37 1.92
C LEU A 173 -12.78 -18.97 0.86
N ASP A 174 -12.97 -18.67 -0.42
CA ASP A 174 -12.11 -19.14 -1.49
C ASP A 174 -10.67 -18.58 -1.31
N PHE A 175 -10.56 -17.31 -0.91
CA PHE A 175 -9.26 -16.71 -0.57
C PHE A 175 -8.64 -17.33 0.68
N VAL A 176 -9.44 -17.70 1.69
CA VAL A 176 -8.94 -18.39 2.88
C VAL A 176 -8.39 -19.77 2.51
N GLU A 177 -9.09 -20.53 1.66
CA GLU A 177 -8.62 -21.83 1.16
C GLU A 177 -7.30 -21.74 0.38
N LEU A 178 -7.05 -20.62 -0.31
CA LEU A 178 -5.76 -20.40 -0.98
C LEU A 178 -4.58 -20.43 0.02
N ALA A 179 -4.79 -19.93 1.23
CA ALA A 179 -3.77 -19.93 2.29
C ALA A 179 -3.56 -21.30 2.94
N LYS A 180 -4.47 -22.28 2.70
CA LYS A 180 -4.35 -23.63 3.27
C LYS A 180 -3.13 -24.37 2.76
N THR A 181 -2.89 -24.29 1.46
CA THR A 181 -1.81 -25.04 0.79
C THR A 181 -0.62 -24.17 0.38
N ARG A 182 -0.74 -22.86 0.47
CA ARG A 182 0.29 -21.89 0.02
C ARG A 182 0.77 -21.00 1.17
N PRO A 183 2.06 -20.70 1.27
CA PRO A 183 2.60 -19.81 2.30
C PRO A 183 2.33 -18.33 1.95
N VAL A 184 1.05 -17.99 1.83
CA VAL A 184 0.55 -16.64 1.55
C VAL A 184 -0.18 -16.07 2.76
N ASN A 185 -0.14 -14.76 2.92
CA ASN A 185 -0.94 -14.03 3.90
C ASN A 185 -2.07 -13.31 3.16
N ILE A 186 -3.29 -13.79 3.29
CA ILE A 186 -4.48 -13.15 2.70
C ILE A 186 -4.88 -11.97 3.58
N ARG A 187 -5.01 -10.78 2.97
CA ARG A 187 -5.33 -9.54 3.68
C ARG A 187 -6.63 -8.96 3.19
N PHE A 188 -7.67 -9.15 3.97
CA PHE A 188 -8.97 -8.54 3.74
C PHE A 188 -8.92 -7.07 4.17
N ILE A 189 -9.18 -6.18 3.22
CA ILE A 189 -9.11 -4.73 3.40
C ILE A 189 -10.51 -4.18 3.26
N GLU A 190 -10.96 -3.41 4.23
CA GLU A 190 -12.21 -2.68 4.15
C GLU A 190 -12.20 -1.69 2.99
N PHE A 191 -13.29 -1.67 2.22
CA PHE A 191 -13.47 -0.70 1.14
C PHE A 191 -13.58 0.71 1.71
N MET A 192 -12.69 1.61 1.28
CA MET A 192 -12.55 2.95 1.84
C MET A 192 -13.16 4.02 0.91
N PRO A 193 -13.79 5.08 1.46
CA PRO A 193 -14.30 6.19 0.67
C PRO A 193 -13.15 7.03 0.10
N PHE A 194 -13.06 7.07 -1.21
CA PHE A 194 -12.16 7.95 -1.96
C PHE A 194 -12.92 8.70 -3.04
N LYS A 195 -12.35 9.82 -3.46
CA LYS A 195 -12.92 10.59 -4.56
C LYS A 195 -13.06 9.71 -5.80
N PHE A 196 -14.26 9.67 -6.37
CA PHE A 196 -14.60 8.96 -7.62
C PHE A 196 -14.63 7.42 -7.54
N ASN A 197 -14.63 6.80 -6.37
CA ASN A 197 -14.68 5.34 -6.26
C ASN A 197 -16.10 4.77 -6.00
N ASN A 198 -17.12 5.63 -6.06
CA ASN A 198 -18.53 5.28 -5.86
C ASN A 198 -18.80 4.54 -4.53
N TRP A 199 -17.98 4.78 -3.53
CA TRP A 199 -18.18 4.23 -2.19
C TRP A 199 -19.52 4.69 -1.61
N ASN A 200 -20.23 3.76 -1.02
CA ASN A 200 -21.44 4.02 -0.23
C ASN A 200 -21.54 2.97 0.89
N GLU A 201 -22.42 3.20 1.85
CA GLU A 201 -22.57 2.31 3.02
C GLU A 201 -23.00 0.88 2.63
N SER A 202 -23.80 0.71 1.57
CA SER A 202 -24.25 -0.60 1.11
C SER A 202 -23.13 -1.40 0.41
N SER A 203 -22.07 -0.75 -0.03
CA SER A 203 -20.88 -1.40 -0.62
C SER A 203 -19.81 -1.76 0.43
N PHE A 204 -19.99 -1.33 1.67
CA PHE A 204 -19.04 -1.54 2.75
C PHE A 204 -19.31 -2.86 3.48
N VAL A 205 -18.26 -3.67 3.70
CA VAL A 205 -18.29 -4.87 4.53
C VAL A 205 -17.35 -4.67 5.71
N PRO A 206 -17.87 -4.57 6.94
CA PRO A 206 -17.03 -4.48 8.13
C PRO A 206 -16.16 -5.73 8.30
N SER A 207 -14.91 -5.54 8.70
CA SER A 207 -13.98 -6.65 8.92
C SER A 207 -14.48 -7.68 9.94
N GLU A 208 -15.30 -7.27 10.90
CA GLU A 208 -15.94 -8.15 11.87
C GLU A 208 -16.91 -9.15 11.18
N LYS A 209 -17.66 -8.69 10.16
CA LYS A 209 -18.55 -9.56 9.38
C LYS A 209 -17.73 -10.57 8.56
N ILE A 210 -16.63 -10.13 7.94
CA ILE A 210 -15.73 -11.02 7.20
C ILE A 210 -15.12 -12.06 8.15
N ARG A 211 -14.68 -11.63 9.33
CA ARG A 211 -14.13 -12.50 10.36
C ARG A 211 -15.15 -13.52 10.84
N ALA A 212 -16.37 -13.10 11.17
CA ALA A 212 -17.44 -13.98 11.62
C ALA A 212 -17.79 -15.04 10.56
N GLU A 213 -17.76 -14.70 9.27
CA GLU A 213 -17.95 -15.65 8.17
C GLU A 213 -16.86 -16.73 8.16
N ILE A 214 -15.60 -16.35 8.31
CA ILE A 214 -14.46 -17.29 8.36
C ILE A 214 -14.56 -18.15 9.62
N GLU A 215 -14.91 -17.58 10.77
CA GLU A 215 -15.00 -18.29 12.06
C GLU A 215 -16.12 -19.35 12.13
N ARG A 216 -17.06 -19.37 11.18
CA ARG A 216 -18.03 -20.48 11.02
C ARG A 216 -17.37 -21.80 10.60
N TYR A 217 -16.22 -21.72 9.93
CA TYR A 217 -15.54 -22.86 9.32
C TYR A 217 -14.15 -23.11 9.91
N TYR A 218 -13.47 -22.05 10.39
CA TYR A 218 -12.09 -22.10 10.82
C TYR A 218 -11.88 -21.32 12.13
N ARG A 219 -11.10 -21.90 13.01
CA ARG A 219 -10.66 -21.20 14.24
C ARG A 219 -9.53 -20.24 13.90
N LEU A 220 -9.77 -18.94 14.10
CA LEU A 220 -8.76 -17.91 13.96
C LEU A 220 -7.97 -17.72 15.25
N MET A 221 -6.67 -17.94 15.20
CA MET A 221 -5.74 -17.75 16.32
C MET A 221 -4.97 -16.46 16.12
N PRO A 222 -5.14 -15.43 16.98
CA PRO A 222 -4.42 -14.18 16.82
C PRO A 222 -2.91 -14.42 16.95
N VAL A 223 -2.14 -13.80 16.04
CA VAL A 223 -0.69 -13.79 16.11
C VAL A 223 -0.27 -12.66 17.04
N SER A 224 0.27 -13.04 18.20
CA SER A 224 0.83 -12.07 19.15
C SER A 224 2.05 -11.38 18.54
N THR A 225 1.97 -10.06 18.42
CA THR A 225 2.96 -9.26 17.72
C THR A 225 3.77 -8.44 18.70
N GLN A 226 4.64 -9.09 19.47
CA GLN A 226 5.65 -8.35 20.24
C GLN A 226 6.61 -7.58 19.31
N ASP A 227 6.73 -8.01 18.05
CA ASP A 227 7.63 -7.44 17.03
C ASP A 227 6.93 -6.72 15.87
N ASN A 228 5.61 -6.58 15.85
CA ASN A 228 4.91 -5.90 14.75
C ASN A 228 5.00 -4.37 14.85
N ILE A 229 6.20 -3.88 14.66
CA ILE A 229 6.48 -2.45 14.40
C ILE A 229 5.83 -1.96 13.08
N SER A 230 5.01 -2.76 12.36
CA SER A 230 4.98 -2.48 10.94
C SER A 230 3.67 -2.51 10.19
N GLY A 231 2.51 -2.57 10.79
CA GLY A 231 1.38 -2.61 9.88
C GLY A 231 -0.02 -2.44 10.49
N PRO A 232 -0.98 -2.02 9.67
CA PRO A 232 -2.38 -1.89 10.09
C PRO A 232 -3.11 -3.25 10.13
N ALA A 233 -2.45 -4.33 9.74
CA ALA A 233 -3.05 -5.65 9.63
C ALA A 233 -3.07 -6.33 11.00
N LYS A 234 -4.21 -6.87 11.39
CA LYS A 234 -4.37 -7.81 12.50
C LYS A 234 -4.21 -9.21 11.94
N ASP A 235 -3.12 -9.89 12.28
CA ASP A 235 -2.73 -11.17 11.69
C ASP A 235 -3.28 -12.35 12.51
N TYR A 236 -3.78 -13.39 11.82
CA TYR A 236 -4.32 -14.61 12.42
C TYR A 236 -3.76 -15.84 11.69
N LYS A 237 -3.49 -16.90 12.46
CA LYS A 237 -3.20 -18.23 11.96
C LYS A 237 -4.46 -19.10 12.00
N ILE A 238 -4.51 -20.06 11.11
CA ILE A 238 -5.47 -21.16 11.11
C ILE A 238 -4.68 -22.46 11.24
N ASP A 239 -5.12 -23.34 12.15
CA ASP A 239 -4.40 -24.58 12.37
C ASP A 239 -4.36 -25.45 11.11
N GLY A 240 -3.22 -26.06 10.83
CA GLY A 240 -2.98 -26.87 9.63
C GLY A 240 -2.81 -26.08 8.33
N PHE A 241 -2.83 -24.73 8.34
CA PHE A 241 -2.63 -23.91 7.14
C PHE A 241 -1.16 -23.54 6.95
N ALA A 242 -0.69 -23.59 5.69
CA ALA A 242 0.65 -23.14 5.32
C ALA A 242 0.79 -21.61 5.41
N GLY A 243 -0.29 -20.89 5.15
CA GLY A 243 -0.37 -19.45 5.17
C GLY A 243 -1.12 -18.88 6.37
N SER A 244 -1.61 -17.66 6.23
CA SER A 244 -2.32 -16.94 7.29
C SER A 244 -3.35 -15.97 6.71
N VAL A 245 -4.23 -15.44 7.56
CA VAL A 245 -5.19 -14.40 7.18
C VAL A 245 -5.01 -13.14 8.03
N SER A 246 -5.38 -12.00 7.49
CA SER A 246 -5.25 -10.73 8.18
C SER A 246 -6.40 -9.79 7.83
N PHE A 247 -6.73 -8.88 8.74
CA PHE A 247 -7.74 -7.85 8.52
C PHE A 247 -7.13 -6.47 8.62
N ILE A 248 -7.46 -5.58 7.67
CA ILE A 248 -7.08 -4.17 7.69
C ILE A 248 -8.36 -3.36 7.90
N THR A 249 -8.63 -3.05 9.16
CA THR A 249 -9.82 -2.36 9.67
C THR A 249 -9.66 -0.85 9.52
N SER A 250 -9.73 -0.35 8.28
CA SER A 250 -9.46 1.07 7.99
C SER A 250 -10.59 1.99 8.42
N ILE A 251 -11.83 1.48 8.52
CA ILE A 251 -13.06 2.23 8.75
C ILE A 251 -13.74 1.81 10.04
N SER A 252 -13.99 0.50 10.25
CA SER A 252 -14.77 0.00 11.40
C SER A 252 -14.00 0.08 12.72
N ASP A 253 -12.71 -0.21 12.72
CA ASP A 253 -11.86 -0.19 13.91
C ASP A 253 -10.46 0.31 13.53
N HIS A 254 -10.38 1.63 13.36
CA HIS A 254 -9.20 2.29 12.81
C HIS A 254 -7.97 2.21 13.74
N PHE A 255 -6.84 1.89 13.13
CA PHE A 255 -5.53 1.76 13.79
C PHE A 255 -4.76 3.09 13.87
N CYS A 256 -5.45 4.23 13.95
CA CYS A 256 -4.82 5.55 13.92
C CYS A 256 -3.85 5.79 15.07
N ASN A 257 -4.17 5.29 16.28
CA ASN A 257 -3.34 5.45 17.47
C ASN A 257 -1.94 4.82 17.36
N SER A 258 -1.78 3.77 16.55
CA SER A 258 -0.50 3.09 16.30
C SER A 258 0.09 3.39 14.91
N CYS A 259 -0.48 4.35 14.18
CA CYS A 259 -0.10 4.61 12.79
C CYS A 259 1.29 5.26 12.69
N ASN A 260 2.27 4.49 12.24
CA ASN A 260 3.67 4.88 12.06
C ASN A 260 4.02 5.32 10.62
N ARG A 261 3.00 5.56 9.75
CA ARG A 261 3.18 5.76 8.31
C ARG A 261 3.18 7.22 7.91
N ILE A 262 3.98 7.52 6.89
CA ILE A 262 3.96 8.74 6.11
C ILE A 262 4.01 8.39 4.62
N ARG A 263 3.49 9.26 3.75
CA ARG A 263 3.45 9.04 2.31
C ARG A 263 4.11 10.18 1.55
N VAL A 264 4.77 9.82 0.44
CA VAL A 264 5.21 10.75 -0.60
C VAL A 264 4.58 10.31 -1.92
N THR A 265 3.83 11.20 -2.53
CA THR A 265 3.16 10.94 -3.82
C THR A 265 4.15 11.09 -4.98
N ALA A 266 3.78 10.59 -6.16
CA ALA A 266 4.66 10.62 -7.33
C ALA A 266 5.07 12.05 -7.75
N ASP A 267 4.25 13.07 -7.42
CA ASP A 267 4.54 14.49 -7.68
C ASP A 267 5.24 15.21 -6.51
N GLY A 268 5.80 14.45 -5.56
CA GLY A 268 6.57 14.99 -4.45
C GLY A 268 5.76 15.65 -3.34
N SER A 269 4.45 15.34 -3.23
CA SER A 269 3.63 15.83 -2.12
C SER A 269 3.72 14.88 -0.92
N ILE A 270 4.02 15.41 0.25
CA ILE A 270 4.05 14.67 1.52
C ILE A 270 2.63 14.66 2.10
N LYS A 271 2.08 13.45 2.30
CA LYS A 271 0.78 13.23 2.94
C LYS A 271 0.98 12.55 4.30
N PRO A 272 0.65 13.22 5.40
CA PRO A 272 0.78 12.65 6.74
C PRO A 272 -0.23 11.54 7.01
N CYS A 273 -1.41 11.60 6.40
CA CYS A 273 -2.47 10.60 6.49
C CYS A 273 -3.05 10.30 5.10
N LEU A 274 -3.50 9.05 4.89
CA LEU A 274 -4.15 8.63 3.66
C LEU A 274 -5.40 9.47 3.35
N PHE A 275 -6.18 9.74 4.38
CA PHE A 275 -7.45 10.48 4.28
C PHE A 275 -7.29 12.00 4.40
N SER A 276 -6.15 12.52 4.87
CA SER A 276 -5.96 13.97 5.00
C SER A 276 -5.92 14.67 3.64
N PRO A 277 -6.62 15.80 3.46
CA PRO A 277 -6.48 16.65 2.27
C PRO A 277 -5.19 17.47 2.30
N GLY A 278 -4.62 17.71 3.49
CA GLY A 278 -3.41 18.51 3.66
C GLY A 278 -2.18 17.82 3.09
N GLU A 279 -1.37 18.59 2.34
CA GLU A 279 -0.15 18.13 1.69
C GLU A 279 0.90 19.25 1.69
N VAL A 280 2.16 18.86 1.80
CA VAL A 280 3.31 19.76 1.59
C VAL A 280 4.11 19.24 0.40
N ASN A 281 4.16 20.02 -0.68
CA ASN A 281 4.89 19.61 -1.88
C ASN A 281 6.36 20.05 -1.79
N ILE A 282 7.29 19.11 -2.05
CA ILE A 282 8.73 19.33 -1.99
C ILE A 282 9.42 19.28 -3.36
N LEU A 283 8.68 19.04 -4.46
CA LEU A 283 9.25 18.88 -5.79
C LEU A 283 10.09 20.09 -6.21
N LYS A 284 9.57 21.30 -5.99
CA LYS A 284 10.30 22.53 -6.30
C LYS A 284 11.61 22.61 -5.49
N SER A 285 11.55 22.32 -4.19
CA SER A 285 12.73 22.37 -3.31
C SER A 285 13.81 21.35 -3.67
N LEU A 286 13.41 20.23 -4.24
CA LEU A 286 14.37 19.23 -4.74
C LEU A 286 15.13 19.69 -5.98
N ARG A 287 14.60 20.68 -6.74
CA ARG A 287 15.09 21.13 -8.04
C ARG A 287 15.75 22.51 -8.04
N ASP A 288 15.43 23.35 -7.08
CA ASP A 288 15.92 24.74 -7.01
C ASP A 288 17.19 24.91 -6.16
N GLY A 289 17.84 23.79 -5.79
CA GLY A 289 19.06 23.83 -4.98
C GLY A 289 18.84 23.96 -3.48
N THR A 290 17.58 23.87 -3.00
CA THR A 290 17.28 23.88 -1.56
C THR A 290 18.04 22.76 -0.84
N GLY A 291 18.72 23.11 0.27
CA GLY A 291 19.47 22.17 1.11
C GLY A 291 18.55 21.19 1.86
N ASP A 292 19.11 20.05 2.29
CA ASP A 292 18.36 18.97 2.91
C ASP A 292 17.73 19.36 4.26
N GLU A 293 18.39 20.25 5.03
CA GLU A 293 17.82 20.76 6.29
C GLU A 293 16.49 21.50 6.08
N GLU A 294 16.38 22.28 5.00
CA GLU A 294 15.13 22.99 4.70
C GLU A 294 14.04 22.04 4.21
N ILE A 295 14.41 20.99 3.48
CA ILE A 295 13.49 19.91 3.11
C ILE A 295 13.02 19.17 4.37
N MET A 296 13.91 18.89 5.34
CA MET A 296 13.54 18.30 6.63
C MET A 296 12.55 19.17 7.40
N LYS A 297 12.69 20.50 7.40
CA LYS A 297 11.70 21.40 8.01
C LYS A 297 10.33 21.28 7.35
N LYS A 298 10.27 21.18 6.01
CA LYS A 298 9.01 20.96 5.28
C LYS A 298 8.39 19.59 5.61
N ILE A 299 9.20 18.54 5.76
CA ILE A 299 8.74 17.22 6.21
C ILE A 299 8.14 17.33 7.62
N ARG A 300 8.84 17.98 8.57
CA ARG A 300 8.32 18.18 9.93
C ARG A 300 7.00 18.96 9.91
N LEU A 301 6.90 20.03 9.11
CA LEU A 301 5.66 20.78 8.94
C LEU A 301 4.51 19.90 8.44
N ALA A 302 4.76 19.04 7.46
CA ALA A 302 3.75 18.10 6.99
C ALA A 302 3.29 17.14 8.10
N ILE A 303 4.21 16.70 8.96
CA ILE A 303 3.92 15.74 10.03
C ILE A 303 3.15 16.38 11.18
N THR A 304 3.38 17.65 11.51
CA THR A 304 2.60 18.35 12.53
C THR A 304 1.11 18.45 12.16
N SER A 305 0.78 18.40 10.87
CA SER A 305 -0.61 18.35 10.39
C SER A 305 -1.24 16.94 10.37
N LYS A 306 -0.52 15.90 10.82
CA LYS A 306 -1.05 14.54 10.90
C LYS A 306 -2.14 14.49 11.97
N PRO A 307 -3.39 14.11 11.60
CA PRO A 307 -4.47 14.08 12.58
C PRO A 307 -4.28 12.93 13.56
N GLU A 308 -4.84 13.07 14.76
CA GLU A 308 -4.91 11.99 15.74
C GLU A 308 -5.58 10.76 15.14
N ARG A 309 -6.75 10.98 14.54
CA ARG A 309 -7.51 9.99 13.78
C ARG A 309 -8.09 10.62 12.52
N HIS A 310 -8.40 9.82 11.52
CA HIS A 310 -9.12 10.31 10.35
C HIS A 310 -10.58 10.66 10.74
N LEU A 311 -11.21 11.47 9.91
CA LEU A 311 -12.60 11.89 10.05
C LEU A 311 -13.54 10.68 9.97
N GLN A 312 -14.76 10.85 10.43
CA GLN A 312 -15.82 9.84 10.29
C GLN A 312 -16.15 9.59 8.82
N THR A 313 -16.69 8.43 8.51
CA THR A 313 -16.96 8.00 7.13
C THR A 313 -17.87 8.97 6.37
N SER A 314 -18.88 9.50 7.03
CA SER A 314 -19.79 10.52 6.46
C SER A 314 -19.06 11.80 6.03
N GLU A 315 -18.06 12.20 6.78
CA GLU A 315 -17.23 13.37 6.46
C GLU A 315 -16.21 13.07 5.35
N LEU A 316 -15.66 11.83 5.33
CA LEU A 316 -14.70 11.38 4.32
C LEU A 316 -15.29 11.36 2.91
N THR A 317 -16.57 10.97 2.76
CA THR A 317 -17.26 10.92 1.47
C THR A 317 -17.40 12.30 0.81
N GLY A 318 -17.51 13.37 1.60
CA GLY A 318 -17.59 14.75 1.14
C GLY A 318 -16.24 15.43 0.88
N MET A 319 -15.14 14.81 1.26
CA MET A 319 -13.83 15.46 1.23
C MET A 319 -13.24 15.63 -0.18
N LYS A 320 -12.61 16.78 -0.41
CA LYS A 320 -11.75 17.02 -1.57
C LYS A 320 -10.39 16.34 -1.35
N ASN A 321 -10.33 15.01 -1.57
CA ASN A 321 -9.08 14.26 -1.53
C ASN A 321 -8.66 13.83 -2.95
N ARG A 322 -7.42 13.36 -3.12
CA ARG A 322 -6.95 12.76 -4.36
C ARG A 322 -7.61 11.39 -4.60
N ALA A 323 -7.67 10.96 -5.85
CA ALA A 323 -8.01 9.57 -6.19
C ALA A 323 -6.91 8.61 -5.67
N MET A 324 -7.28 7.35 -5.40
CA MET A 324 -6.35 6.36 -4.83
C MET A 324 -5.06 6.20 -5.66
N ILE A 325 -5.17 6.14 -6.98
CA ILE A 325 -4.02 6.04 -7.90
C ILE A 325 -3.01 7.18 -7.73
N GLN A 326 -3.44 8.36 -7.27
CA GLN A 326 -2.57 9.52 -7.08
C GLN A 326 -1.89 9.53 -5.71
N VAL A 327 -2.41 8.76 -4.76
CA VAL A 327 -1.88 8.71 -3.38
C VAL A 327 -0.86 7.59 -3.20
N GLY A 328 -0.85 6.63 -4.10
CA GLY A 328 0.04 5.48 -4.04
C GLY A 328 -0.46 4.40 -3.10
N GLY A 329 -1.53 3.76 -3.48
CA GLY A 329 -2.13 2.50 -3.03
C GLY A 329 -2.00 2.04 -1.62
#